data_c79f0c695c50d80f140a19bd17aca1a7
#
_entry.id   c79f0c695c50d80f140a19bd17aca1a7
#
_cell.length_a   1.000
_cell.length_b   1.000
_cell.length_c   1.000
_cell.angle_alpha   90.00
_cell.angle_beta   90.00
_cell.angle_gamma   90.00
#
_symmetry.space_group_name_H-M   'P 1'
#
loop_
_entity.id
_entity.type
_entity.pdbx_description
1 polymer ?
#
loop_
_entity_poly.entity_id
_entity_poly.type
_entity_poly.pdbx_seq_one_letter_code
_entity_poly.pdbx_strand_id
1 'polypeptide(L)'
;RGNTSSMEVQIDHVVALSNAWQTGAFKLSIKERTAFANDPMNLLAVKGRLNSQKGDGDAATWLPPLKSYRCDYVARQIAVKIKYKLWFTAPEKEAMVRILKSCPEKALPTS
;
A
#
# COMPACT_ATOMS: atom_id res chain seq x y z
N ARG A 1 -20.31 14.08 -18.39
CA ARG A 1 -19.82 13.93 -17.07
C ARG A 1 -18.83 12.77 -16.87
N GLY A 2 -18.57 11.99 -17.87
CA GLY A 2 -17.54 11.00 -17.75
C GLY A 2 -16.22 11.57 -17.31
N ASN A 3 -16.03 12.84 -17.52
CA ASN A 3 -14.82 13.51 -17.10
C ASN A 3 -14.61 13.51 -15.59
N THR A 4 -15.64 13.19 -14.81
CA THR A 4 -15.52 13.18 -13.37
C THR A 4 -14.92 11.89 -12.84
N SER A 5 -14.76 10.87 -13.68
CA SER A 5 -14.29 9.57 -13.20
C SER A 5 -12.93 9.67 -12.51
N SER A 6 -12.03 10.53 -13.00
CA SER A 6 -10.73 10.69 -12.37
C SER A 6 -10.80 11.40 -11.02
N MET A 7 -11.92 12.09 -10.75
CA MET A 7 -12.15 12.79 -9.49
C MET A 7 -12.96 11.96 -8.52
N GLU A 8 -13.51 10.85 -8.99
CA GLU A 8 -14.31 9.98 -8.15
C GLU A 8 -13.44 9.05 -7.32
N VAL A 9 -14.09 8.38 -6.38
CA VAL A 9 -13.40 7.43 -5.53
C VAL A 9 -13.00 6.21 -6.36
N GLN A 10 -11.77 5.80 -6.22
CA GLN A 10 -11.22 4.61 -6.86
C GLN A 10 -10.68 3.68 -5.78
N ILE A 11 -10.47 2.42 -6.15
CA ILE A 11 -9.90 1.44 -5.23
C ILE A 11 -8.40 1.35 -5.51
N ASP A 12 -7.61 1.63 -4.49
CA ASP A 12 -6.16 1.57 -4.56
C ASP A 12 -5.67 0.30 -3.85
N HIS A 13 -4.67 -0.35 -4.44
CA HIS A 13 -3.93 -1.39 -3.73
C HIS A 13 -2.89 -0.71 -2.87
N VAL A 14 -3.02 -0.83 -1.55
CA VAL A 14 -2.10 -0.18 -0.60
C VAL A 14 -0.65 -0.59 -0.89
N VAL A 15 -0.43 -1.88 -1.12
CA VAL A 15 0.82 -2.37 -1.71
C VAL A 15 0.55 -2.54 -3.20
N ALA A 16 1.16 -1.68 -4.01
CA ALA A 16 0.94 -1.68 -5.45
C ALA A 16 1.29 -3.05 -6.05
N LEU A 17 0.52 -3.47 -7.03
CA LEU A 17 0.72 -4.80 -7.62
C LEU A 17 2.12 -4.99 -8.19
N SER A 18 2.67 -3.96 -8.84
CA SER A 18 4.01 -4.10 -9.42
C SER A 18 5.09 -4.09 -8.33
N ASN A 19 4.92 -3.33 -7.25
CA ASN A 19 5.83 -3.40 -6.12
C ASN A 19 5.78 -4.80 -5.50
N ALA A 20 4.59 -5.33 -5.31
CA ALA A 20 4.44 -6.68 -4.76
C ALA A 20 5.14 -7.71 -5.64
N TRP A 21 4.97 -7.61 -6.95
CA TRP A 21 5.62 -8.54 -7.86
C TRP A 21 7.12 -8.54 -7.67
N GLN A 22 7.73 -7.34 -7.62
CA GLN A 22 9.17 -7.19 -7.49
C GLN A 22 9.69 -7.61 -6.11
N THR A 23 8.83 -7.63 -5.10
CA THR A 23 9.24 -7.94 -3.73
C THR A 23 8.71 -9.29 -3.25
N GLY A 24 8.47 -10.21 -4.16
CA GLY A 24 8.22 -11.59 -3.81
C GLY A 24 6.95 -12.21 -4.36
N ALA A 25 6.02 -11.42 -4.89
CA ALA A 25 4.75 -11.98 -5.36
C ALA A 25 4.96 -12.95 -6.52
N PHE A 26 6.06 -12.82 -7.26
CA PHE A 26 6.35 -13.76 -8.36
C PHE A 26 6.57 -15.19 -7.84
N LYS A 27 6.84 -15.36 -6.55
CA LYS A 27 7.00 -16.69 -5.94
C LYS A 27 5.68 -17.27 -5.45
N LEU A 28 4.63 -16.47 -5.38
CA LEU A 28 3.34 -16.92 -4.90
C LEU A 28 2.61 -17.72 -5.98
N SER A 29 1.75 -18.64 -5.54
CA SER A 29 0.86 -19.33 -6.46
C SER A 29 -0.14 -18.34 -7.04
N ILE A 30 -0.82 -18.75 -8.11
CA ILE A 30 -1.88 -17.94 -8.70
C ILE A 30 -2.97 -17.68 -7.67
N LYS A 31 -3.31 -18.71 -6.88
CA LYS A 31 -4.33 -18.57 -5.84
C LYS A 31 -3.92 -17.53 -4.80
N GLU A 32 -2.66 -17.55 -4.37
CA GLU A 32 -2.16 -16.59 -3.39
C GLU A 32 -2.11 -15.19 -3.96
N ARG A 33 -1.70 -15.03 -5.21
CA ARG A 33 -1.68 -13.71 -5.85
C ARG A 33 -3.10 -13.15 -6.00
N THR A 34 -4.05 -14.00 -6.33
CA THR A 34 -5.44 -13.57 -6.42
C THR A 34 -5.96 -13.13 -5.06
N ALA A 35 -5.65 -13.89 -4.02
CA ALA A 35 -6.05 -13.53 -2.67
C ALA A 35 -5.45 -12.18 -2.26
N PHE A 36 -4.16 -11.96 -2.58
CA PHE A 36 -3.49 -10.69 -2.30
C PHE A 36 -4.19 -9.52 -2.99
N ALA A 37 -4.47 -9.68 -4.28
CA ALA A 37 -5.05 -8.59 -5.07
C ALA A 37 -6.47 -8.24 -4.62
N ASN A 38 -7.18 -9.17 -4.01
CA ASN A 38 -8.56 -8.97 -3.57
C ASN A 38 -8.71 -8.85 -2.06
N ASP A 39 -7.60 -8.80 -1.33
CA ASP A 39 -7.64 -8.73 0.13
C ASP A 39 -8.11 -7.35 0.57
N PRO A 40 -9.21 -7.27 1.34
CA PRO A 40 -9.69 -5.96 1.83
C PRO A 40 -8.62 -5.17 2.58
N MET A 41 -7.68 -5.84 3.24
CA MET A 41 -6.61 -5.15 3.94
C MET A 41 -5.70 -4.41 2.97
N ASN A 42 -5.62 -4.86 1.72
CA ASN A 42 -4.82 -4.23 0.67
C ASN A 42 -5.64 -3.29 -0.21
N LEU A 43 -6.92 -3.14 0.04
CA LEU A 43 -7.79 -2.31 -0.80
C LEU A 43 -8.23 -1.09 0.00
N LEU A 44 -8.15 0.07 -0.64
CA LEU A 44 -8.48 1.32 0.02
C LEU A 44 -9.17 2.24 -0.98
N ALA A 45 -10.31 2.80 -0.56
CA ALA A 45 -11.01 3.77 -1.38
C ALA A 45 -10.27 5.11 -1.29
N VAL A 46 -9.85 5.66 -2.41
CA VAL A 46 -9.13 6.92 -2.47
C VAL A 46 -9.68 7.76 -3.61
N LYS A 47 -9.44 9.07 -3.54
CA LYS A 47 -9.78 9.94 -4.66
C LYS A 47 -8.94 9.55 -5.87
N GLY A 48 -9.57 9.54 -7.05
CA GLY A 48 -8.88 9.14 -8.27
C GLY A 48 -7.62 9.91 -8.52
N ARG A 49 -7.63 11.21 -8.20
CA ARG A 49 -6.45 12.07 -8.36
C ARG A 49 -5.27 11.55 -7.55
N LEU A 50 -5.51 11.14 -6.30
CA LEU A 50 -4.46 10.62 -5.43
C LEU A 50 -3.97 9.27 -5.93
N ASN A 51 -4.89 8.44 -6.41
CA ASN A 51 -4.51 7.14 -6.96
C ASN A 51 -3.61 7.32 -8.19
N SER A 52 -3.92 8.28 -9.03
CA SER A 52 -3.10 8.57 -10.21
C SER A 52 -1.71 9.07 -9.80
N GLN A 53 -1.63 9.91 -8.78
CA GLN A 53 -0.34 10.40 -8.29
C GLN A 53 0.54 9.27 -7.77
N LYS A 54 -0.07 8.34 -7.05
CA LYS A 54 0.68 7.23 -6.49
C LYS A 54 1.23 6.30 -7.58
N GLY A 55 0.42 6.00 -8.58
CA GLY A 55 0.80 5.03 -9.59
C GLY A 55 1.23 3.71 -8.94
N ASP A 56 2.41 3.23 -9.30
CA ASP A 56 2.99 2.01 -8.73
C ASP A 56 3.91 2.30 -7.56
N GLY A 57 3.85 3.51 -6.99
CA GLY A 57 4.78 3.92 -5.96
C GLY A 57 4.68 3.13 -4.68
N ASP A 58 5.83 2.98 -4.01
CA ASP A 58 5.92 2.45 -2.66
C ASP A 58 6.14 3.60 -1.68
N ALA A 59 6.38 3.27 -0.40
CA ALA A 59 6.53 4.30 0.62
C ALA A 59 7.75 5.20 0.38
N ALA A 60 8.71 4.77 -0.42
CA ALA A 60 9.88 5.58 -0.73
C ALA A 60 9.57 6.67 -1.75
N THR A 61 8.57 6.45 -2.61
CA THR A 61 8.26 7.35 -3.71
C THR A 61 6.95 8.11 -3.53
N TRP A 62 6.05 7.61 -2.69
CA TRP A 62 4.78 8.28 -2.47
C TRP A 62 4.21 7.93 -1.11
N LEU A 63 3.64 8.93 -0.45
CA LEU A 63 2.89 8.77 0.79
C LEU A 63 1.63 9.63 0.69
N PRO A 64 0.55 9.25 1.41
CA PRO A 64 -0.66 10.08 1.40
C PRO A 64 -0.33 11.50 1.84
N PRO A 65 -0.94 12.51 1.18
CA PRO A 65 -0.68 13.91 1.56
C PRO A 65 -1.09 14.23 3.00
N LEU A 66 -2.13 13.59 3.50
CA LEU A 66 -2.60 13.82 4.87
C LEU A 66 -1.65 13.14 5.84
N LYS A 67 -0.85 13.94 6.54
CA LYS A 67 0.22 13.41 7.40
C LYS A 67 -0.33 12.53 8.53
N SER A 68 -1.49 12.89 9.07
CA SER A 68 -2.08 12.10 10.16
C SER A 68 -2.47 10.69 9.72
N TYR A 69 -2.60 10.45 8.43
CA TYR A 69 -2.97 9.14 7.90
C TYR A 69 -1.76 8.28 7.53
N ARG A 70 -0.57 8.88 7.47
CA ARG A 70 0.61 8.14 6.99
C ARG A 70 0.98 6.95 7.87
N CYS A 71 0.79 7.07 9.18
CA CYS A 71 1.08 5.97 10.09
C CYS A 71 0.17 4.77 9.82
N ASP A 72 -1.13 5.01 9.65
CA ASP A 72 -2.07 3.94 9.33
C ASP A 72 -1.73 3.31 7.99
N TYR A 73 -1.39 4.14 7.01
CA TYR A 73 -1.10 3.66 5.67
C TYR A 73 0.13 2.76 5.65
N VAL A 74 1.21 3.22 6.30
CA VAL A 74 2.46 2.44 6.36
C VAL A 74 2.27 1.15 7.16
N ALA A 75 1.56 1.22 8.30
CA ALA A 75 1.29 0.03 9.09
C ALA A 75 0.51 -0.99 8.27
N ARG A 76 -0.42 -0.52 7.45
CA ARG A 76 -1.21 -1.39 6.60
C ARG A 76 -0.37 -2.05 5.51
N GLN A 77 0.55 -1.29 4.90
CA GLN A 77 1.48 -1.84 3.93
C GLN A 77 2.33 -2.95 4.54
N ILE A 78 2.84 -2.72 5.74
CA ILE A 78 3.67 -3.70 6.43
C ILE A 78 2.86 -4.97 6.72
N ALA A 79 1.64 -4.80 7.24
CA ALA A 79 0.79 -5.95 7.57
C ALA A 79 0.49 -6.80 6.33
N VAL A 80 0.21 -6.15 5.19
CA VAL A 80 -0.05 -6.87 3.95
C VAL A 80 1.18 -7.64 3.49
N LYS A 81 2.35 -7.00 3.53
CA LYS A 81 3.58 -7.67 3.09
C LYS A 81 3.93 -8.85 4.00
N ILE A 82 3.75 -8.71 5.30
CA ILE A 82 3.99 -9.81 6.23
C ILE A 82 3.03 -10.97 5.94
N LYS A 83 1.75 -10.66 5.74
CA LYS A 83 0.74 -11.68 5.50
C LYS A 83 1.08 -12.52 4.28
N TYR A 84 1.60 -11.90 3.23
CA TYR A 84 1.90 -12.59 1.97
C TYR A 84 3.38 -12.91 1.80
N LYS A 85 4.19 -12.71 2.84
CA LYS A 85 5.61 -13.05 2.85
C LYS A 85 6.38 -12.33 1.76
N LEU A 86 6.01 -11.09 1.51
CA LEU A 86 6.73 -10.21 0.60
C LEU A 86 7.84 -9.51 1.36
N TRP A 87 8.88 -9.10 0.65
CA TRP A 87 9.97 -8.37 1.30
C TRP A 87 9.89 -6.88 0.97
N PHE A 88 10.80 -6.11 1.55
CA PHE A 88 10.85 -4.66 1.45
C PHE A 88 12.15 -4.26 0.77
N THR A 89 12.08 -3.27 -0.13
CA THR A 89 13.32 -2.68 -0.63
C THR A 89 13.93 -1.82 0.47
N ALA A 90 15.25 -1.55 0.39
CA ALA A 90 15.90 -0.73 1.40
C ALA A 90 15.32 0.69 1.48
N PRO A 91 15.12 1.41 0.36
CA PRO A 91 14.50 2.74 0.43
C PRO A 91 13.10 2.71 1.01
N GLU A 92 12.30 1.70 0.65
CA GLU A 92 10.95 1.53 1.16
C GLU A 92 10.97 1.37 2.68
N LYS A 93 11.84 0.49 3.17
CA LYS A 93 11.97 0.24 4.60
C LYS A 93 12.38 1.49 5.36
N GLU A 94 13.34 2.24 4.82
CA GLU A 94 13.79 3.47 5.46
C GLU A 94 12.65 4.49 5.59
N ALA A 95 11.87 4.64 4.52
CA ALA A 95 10.73 5.56 4.55
C ALA A 95 9.70 5.13 5.58
N MET A 96 9.41 3.84 5.63
CA MET A 96 8.45 3.30 6.58
C MET A 96 8.90 3.50 8.03
N VAL A 97 10.17 3.22 8.31
CA VAL A 97 10.72 3.40 9.67
C VAL A 97 10.62 4.87 10.08
N ARG A 98 10.95 5.78 9.16
CA ARG A 98 10.89 7.21 9.46
C ARG A 98 9.48 7.65 9.84
N ILE A 99 8.48 7.15 9.11
CA ILE A 99 7.09 7.47 9.40
C ILE A 99 6.67 6.87 10.74
N LEU A 100 7.00 5.60 10.98
CA LEU A 100 6.57 4.92 12.21
C LEU A 100 7.22 5.48 13.46
N LYS A 101 8.38 6.09 13.35
CA LYS A 101 9.00 6.74 14.48
C LYS A 101 8.17 7.91 15.03
N SER A 102 7.32 8.50 14.19
CA SER A 102 6.42 9.57 14.63
C SER A 102 5.17 9.04 15.32
N CYS A 103 4.97 7.72 15.33
CA CYS A 103 3.79 7.10 15.92
C CYS A 103 4.16 5.75 16.55
N PRO A 104 4.98 5.78 17.62
CA PRO A 104 5.55 4.53 18.18
C PRO A 104 4.51 3.58 18.76
N GLU A 105 3.30 4.07 19.04
CA GLU A 105 2.25 3.23 19.63
C GLU A 105 1.35 2.59 18.57
N LYS A 106 1.65 2.82 17.28
CA LYS A 106 0.80 2.30 16.23
C LYS A 106 0.99 0.80 16.07
N ALA A 107 -0.08 0.04 16.26
CA ALA A 107 -0.06 -1.40 16.05
C ALA A 107 -0.36 -1.73 14.59
N LEU A 108 0.13 -2.87 14.13
CA LEU A 108 -0.18 -3.35 12.79
C LEU A 108 -1.63 -3.87 12.77
N PRO A 109 -2.38 -3.60 11.69
CA PRO A 109 -3.71 -4.17 11.57
C PRO A 109 -3.62 -5.68 11.41
N THR A 110 -4.65 -6.37 11.89
CA THR A 110 -4.79 -7.81 11.71
C THR A 110 -6.03 -8.09 10.87
N SER A 111 -5.96 -9.14 10.08
CA SER A 111 -7.10 -9.47 9.22
C SER A 111 -7.87 -10.66 9.76
#